data_57400fdff24b7529fd4a44afb99c45e8
#
_entry.id   57400fdff24b7529fd4a44afb99c45e8
#
_cell.length_a   1.000
_cell.length_b   1.000
_cell.length_c   1.000
_cell.angle_alpha   90.00
_cell.angle_beta   90.00
_cell.angle_gamma   90.00
#
_symmetry.space_group_name_H-M   'P 1'
#
loop_
_entity.id
_entity.type
_entity.pdbx_description
1 polymer ?
#
loop_
_entity_poly.entity_id
_entity_poly.type
_entity_poly.pdbx_seq_one_letter_code
_entity_poly.pdbx_strand_id
1 'polypeptide(L)'
;MYLRGRDKKWRSYCSILKTIYDDGLVTEEGIEEIRMNIPELSFKQEFLCEFLDSSQTFFSGFEHCFTDYKYNDKTRQWIGVDLSGDGTDETIVTRINDNDEVQQFKVVGTLDEKYKKIADIINKTNNLQYSNVEINGLGAPMLNEIRKLVKEKHKLQEWVTSNSSKEGIFSNLAVRIANKEIKFNNEDGELYSQFGTFISKYTKSGRLQLMAMDGKKDDRVMSLAIALQAKLKHRTFNKDNFAFINNSLIKFDLR
;
A
#
# COMPACT_ATOMS: atom_id res chain seq x y z
N MET A 1 -14.55 -25.68 12.78
CA MET A 1 -15.52 -25.53 13.89
C MET A 1 -16.82 -24.86 13.44
N TYR A 2 -16.77 -23.71 12.79
CA TYR A 2 -17.96 -22.95 12.36
C TYR A 2 -18.99 -23.78 11.57
N LEU A 3 -18.54 -24.51 10.53
CA LEU A 3 -19.45 -25.36 9.73
C LEU A 3 -20.12 -26.46 10.56
N ARG A 4 -19.45 -26.99 11.60
CA ARG A 4 -20.06 -27.99 12.49
C ARG A 4 -21.19 -27.42 13.32
N GLY A 5 -21.09 -26.16 13.75
CA GLY A 5 -22.15 -25.50 14.52
C GLY A 5 -23.39 -25.16 13.70
N ARG A 6 -23.31 -25.16 12.35
CA ARG A 6 -24.45 -25.01 11.44
C ARG A 6 -25.09 -26.35 11.03
N ASP A 7 -24.40 -27.46 11.25
CA ASP A 7 -24.91 -28.80 10.91
C ASP A 7 -25.64 -29.39 12.12
N LYS A 8 -26.94 -29.66 11.97
CA LYS A 8 -27.79 -30.24 13.02
C LYS A 8 -27.31 -31.59 13.58
N LYS A 9 -26.40 -32.28 12.88
CA LYS A 9 -25.75 -33.52 13.35
C LYS A 9 -24.83 -33.30 14.55
N TRP A 10 -24.29 -32.06 14.72
CA TRP A 10 -23.32 -31.73 15.74
C TRP A 10 -23.96 -30.97 16.91
N ARG A 11 -24.76 -31.69 17.73
CA ARG A 11 -25.54 -31.11 18.84
C ARG A 11 -24.72 -30.34 19.89
N SER A 12 -23.42 -30.61 20.01
CA SER A 12 -22.52 -29.95 20.96
C SER A 12 -21.90 -28.65 20.41
N TYR A 13 -22.25 -28.25 19.20
CA TYR A 13 -21.72 -27.04 18.57
C TYR A 13 -22.86 -26.11 18.20
N CYS A 14 -22.67 -24.82 18.49
CA CYS A 14 -23.52 -23.75 18.03
C CYS A 14 -22.65 -22.72 17.32
N SER A 15 -23.07 -22.26 16.16
CA SER A 15 -22.40 -21.17 15.44
C SER A 15 -23.35 -20.01 15.30
N ILE A 16 -22.96 -18.88 15.88
CA ILE A 16 -23.64 -17.59 15.77
C ILE A 16 -22.81 -16.72 14.84
N LEU A 17 -23.46 -16.14 13.83
CA LEU A 17 -22.84 -15.15 12.95
C LEU A 17 -23.59 -13.85 13.19
N LYS A 18 -22.86 -12.83 13.60
CA LYS A 18 -23.34 -11.46 13.75
C LYS A 18 -22.43 -10.54 12.97
N THR A 19 -23.00 -9.72 12.15
CA THR A 19 -22.32 -8.69 11.36
C THR A 19 -22.50 -7.33 12.01
N ILE A 20 -21.78 -6.32 11.53
CA ILE A 20 -21.92 -4.93 12.00
C ILE A 20 -23.36 -4.40 11.83
N TYR A 21 -24.13 -4.97 10.89
CA TYR A 21 -25.52 -4.59 10.61
C TYR A 21 -26.52 -5.17 11.64
N ASP A 22 -26.14 -6.22 12.38
CA ASP A 22 -27.06 -6.95 13.26
C ASP A 22 -27.16 -6.35 14.67
N ASP A 23 -26.19 -5.54 15.07
CA ASP A 23 -26.11 -5.03 16.46
C ASP A 23 -26.81 -3.67 16.65
N GLY A 24 -27.02 -2.90 15.59
CA GLY A 24 -27.62 -1.56 15.63
C GLY A 24 -26.81 -0.54 16.46
N LEU A 25 -25.54 -0.87 16.78
CA LEU A 25 -24.65 -0.01 17.57
C LEU A 25 -24.03 1.11 16.74
N VAL A 26 -23.93 0.91 15.44
CA VAL A 26 -23.35 1.84 14.48
C VAL A 26 -24.42 2.23 13.47
N THR A 27 -24.54 3.52 13.16
CA THR A 27 -25.49 3.99 12.15
C THR A 27 -25.06 3.56 10.75
N GLU A 28 -25.98 3.60 9.78
CA GLU A 28 -25.66 3.26 8.38
C GLU A 28 -24.55 4.18 7.82
N GLU A 29 -24.59 5.48 8.15
CA GLU A 29 -23.55 6.44 7.78
C GLU A 29 -22.19 6.07 8.40
N GLY A 30 -22.19 5.65 9.68
CA GLY A 30 -20.98 5.22 10.37
C GLY A 30 -20.40 3.94 9.79
N ILE A 31 -21.25 3.00 9.35
CA ILE A 31 -20.80 1.78 8.66
C ILE A 31 -20.15 2.12 7.32
N GLU A 32 -20.76 3.04 6.56
CA GLU A 32 -20.22 3.47 5.27
C GLU A 32 -18.89 4.23 5.44
N GLU A 33 -18.77 5.06 6.49
CA GLU A 33 -17.50 5.71 6.84
C GLU A 33 -16.40 4.68 7.15
N ILE A 34 -16.71 3.65 7.95
CA ILE A 34 -15.76 2.56 8.22
C ILE A 34 -15.38 1.87 6.91
N ARG A 35 -16.35 1.54 6.06
CA ARG A 35 -16.12 0.86 4.80
C ARG A 35 -15.22 1.64 3.85
N MET A 36 -15.37 2.97 3.80
CA MET A 36 -14.53 3.85 2.97
C MET A 36 -13.09 3.96 3.47
N ASN A 37 -12.83 3.65 4.74
CA ASN A 37 -11.53 3.85 5.38
C ASN A 37 -10.71 2.57 5.57
N ILE A 38 -11.26 1.41 5.23
CA ILE A 38 -10.55 0.12 5.33
C ILE A 38 -10.63 -0.67 4.02
N PRO A 39 -9.65 -1.57 3.74
CA PRO A 39 -9.73 -2.43 2.58
C PRO A 39 -10.99 -3.29 2.57
N GLU A 40 -11.61 -3.44 1.40
CA GLU A 40 -12.86 -4.20 1.22
C GLU A 40 -12.77 -5.64 1.77
N LEU A 41 -11.63 -6.32 1.57
CA LEU A 41 -11.43 -7.66 2.13
C LEU A 41 -11.41 -7.66 3.66
N SER A 42 -10.78 -6.66 4.27
CA SER A 42 -10.79 -6.51 5.72
C SER A 42 -12.19 -6.20 6.25
N PHE A 43 -12.95 -5.35 5.55
CA PHE A 43 -14.34 -5.08 5.91
C PHE A 43 -15.19 -6.36 5.89
N LYS A 44 -15.09 -7.13 4.82
CA LYS A 44 -15.80 -8.42 4.70
C LYS A 44 -15.45 -9.39 5.80
N GLN A 45 -14.17 -9.52 6.10
CA GLN A 45 -13.69 -10.47 7.10
C GLN A 45 -14.05 -10.06 8.52
N GLU A 46 -13.79 -8.80 8.90
CA GLU A 46 -13.89 -8.35 10.30
C GLU A 46 -15.30 -7.89 10.66
N PHE A 47 -16.02 -7.28 9.73
CA PHE A 47 -17.33 -6.69 9.99
C PHE A 47 -18.51 -7.50 9.42
N LEU A 48 -18.29 -8.26 8.33
CA LEU A 48 -19.32 -9.14 7.77
C LEU A 48 -19.11 -10.61 8.14
N CYS A 49 -18.04 -10.94 8.89
CA CYS A 49 -17.70 -12.31 9.28
C CYS A 49 -17.58 -13.28 8.09
N GLU A 50 -17.18 -12.78 6.92
CA GLU A 50 -16.99 -13.62 5.73
C GLU A 50 -15.67 -14.40 5.84
N PHE A 51 -15.74 -15.71 5.53
CA PHE A 51 -14.53 -16.52 5.37
C PHE A 51 -14.01 -16.30 3.95
N LEU A 52 -12.96 -15.49 3.84
CA LEU A 52 -12.33 -15.19 2.55
C LEU A 52 -11.52 -16.40 2.08
N ASP A 53 -11.64 -16.72 0.80
CA ASP A 53 -10.77 -17.69 0.16
C ASP A 53 -9.37 -17.10 -0.01
N SER A 54 -8.32 -17.87 0.33
CA SER A 54 -6.92 -17.46 0.21
C SER A 54 -6.47 -17.20 -1.24
N SER A 55 -7.33 -17.45 -2.20
CA SER A 55 -7.11 -17.19 -3.63
C SER A 55 -7.48 -15.77 -4.07
N GLN A 56 -8.12 -14.96 -3.21
CA GLN A 56 -8.50 -13.60 -3.58
C GLN A 56 -7.30 -12.65 -3.51
N THR A 57 -7.16 -11.80 -4.53
CA THR A 57 -6.15 -10.75 -4.54
C THR A 57 -6.44 -9.71 -3.47
N PHE A 58 -5.40 -9.20 -2.82
CA PHE A 58 -5.54 -8.18 -1.76
C PHE A 58 -6.13 -6.86 -2.29
N PHE A 59 -5.76 -6.48 -3.52
CA PHE A 59 -6.24 -5.26 -4.16
C PHE A 59 -7.44 -5.57 -5.05
N SER A 60 -8.65 -5.33 -4.57
CA SER A 60 -9.86 -5.49 -5.38
C SER A 60 -10.19 -4.21 -6.14
N GLY A 61 -10.65 -4.35 -7.40
CA GLY A 61 -11.09 -3.23 -8.23
C GLY A 61 -9.97 -2.35 -8.79
N PHE A 62 -8.72 -2.79 -8.73
CA PHE A 62 -7.56 -2.05 -9.26
C PHE A 62 -7.66 -1.79 -10.77
N GLU A 63 -8.38 -2.63 -11.50
CA GLU A 63 -8.60 -2.53 -12.94
C GLU A 63 -9.21 -1.17 -13.32
N HIS A 64 -10.09 -0.64 -12.47
CA HIS A 64 -10.76 0.65 -12.69
C HIS A 64 -9.84 1.88 -12.51
N CYS A 65 -8.65 1.67 -11.96
CA CYS A 65 -7.66 2.73 -11.77
C CYS A 65 -6.72 2.87 -12.99
N PHE A 66 -6.73 1.88 -13.89
CA PHE A 66 -5.94 1.93 -15.13
C PHE A 66 -6.66 2.77 -16.17
N THR A 67 -6.04 3.87 -16.56
CA THR A 67 -6.62 4.87 -17.48
C THR A 67 -5.53 5.46 -18.37
N ASP A 68 -5.92 6.05 -19.49
CA ASP A 68 -5.01 6.80 -20.33
C ASP A 68 -4.86 8.22 -19.79
N TYR A 69 -3.63 8.61 -19.49
CA TYR A 69 -3.28 9.99 -19.14
C TYR A 69 -1.85 10.32 -19.51
N LYS A 70 -1.60 11.62 -19.64
CA LYS A 70 -0.24 12.15 -19.73
C LYS A 70 0.16 12.65 -18.35
N TYR A 71 1.20 12.04 -17.78
CA TYR A 71 1.70 12.41 -16.44
C TYR A 71 1.99 13.90 -16.34
N ASN A 72 1.42 14.57 -15.35
CA ASN A 72 1.64 15.99 -15.12
C ASN A 72 2.83 16.21 -14.18
N ASP A 73 3.97 16.56 -14.74
CA ASP A 73 5.23 16.80 -14.02
C ASP A 73 5.35 18.21 -13.41
N LYS A 74 4.35 19.07 -13.59
CA LYS A 74 4.35 20.46 -13.10
C LYS A 74 3.78 20.60 -11.68
N THR A 75 3.06 19.61 -11.19
CA THR A 75 2.50 19.59 -9.84
C THR A 75 3.54 19.09 -8.82
N ARG A 76 3.21 19.15 -7.52
CA ARG A 76 4.06 18.55 -6.48
C ARG A 76 4.18 17.05 -6.69
N GLN A 77 5.36 16.51 -6.41
CA GLN A 77 5.66 15.11 -6.65
C GLN A 77 6.33 14.46 -5.43
N TRP A 78 6.07 13.18 -5.24
CA TRP A 78 6.69 12.32 -4.23
C TRP A 78 7.24 11.07 -4.89
N ILE A 79 8.30 10.54 -4.33
CA ILE A 79 8.99 9.36 -4.86
C ILE A 79 9.02 8.26 -3.81
N GLY A 80 8.79 7.03 -4.25
CA GLY A 80 9.09 5.81 -3.53
C GLY A 80 10.10 4.98 -4.31
N VAL A 81 11.07 4.43 -3.61
CA VAL A 81 12.10 3.59 -4.21
C VAL A 81 12.15 2.27 -3.48
N ASP A 82 11.94 1.19 -4.21
CA ASP A 82 12.20 -0.17 -3.77
C ASP A 82 13.55 -0.61 -4.35
N LEU A 83 14.53 -0.84 -3.46
CA LEU A 83 15.89 -1.15 -3.84
C LEU A 83 16.14 -2.65 -3.83
N SER A 84 16.53 -3.20 -4.96
CA SER A 84 17.09 -4.55 -5.04
C SER A 84 18.61 -4.52 -5.12
N GLY A 85 19.25 -5.52 -4.51
CA GLY A 85 20.68 -5.82 -4.72
C GLY A 85 20.95 -6.46 -6.08
N ASP A 86 21.92 -7.39 -6.11
CA ASP A 86 22.30 -8.14 -7.33
C ASP A 86 21.42 -9.38 -7.58
N GLY A 87 20.28 -9.50 -6.91
CA GLY A 87 19.36 -10.63 -7.01
C GLY A 87 18.40 -10.53 -8.20
N THR A 88 17.36 -11.35 -8.18
CA THR A 88 16.30 -11.43 -9.20
C THR A 88 15.26 -10.31 -9.06
N ASP A 89 15.24 -9.64 -7.91
CA ASP A 89 14.30 -8.56 -7.61
C ASP A 89 14.63 -7.30 -8.38
N GLU A 90 13.62 -6.51 -8.68
CA GLU A 90 13.76 -5.33 -9.51
C GLU A 90 13.91 -4.07 -8.65
N THR A 91 14.82 -3.19 -9.04
CA THR A 91 14.84 -1.84 -8.47
C THR A 91 13.82 -0.99 -9.20
N ILE A 92 12.81 -0.51 -8.47
CA ILE A 92 11.73 0.30 -9.03
C ILE A 92 11.70 1.67 -8.35
N VAL A 93 11.59 2.70 -9.17
CA VAL A 93 11.34 4.08 -8.71
C VAL A 93 9.94 4.48 -9.16
N THR A 94 9.08 4.83 -8.22
CA THR A 94 7.73 5.31 -8.49
C THR A 94 7.61 6.79 -8.16
N ARG A 95 7.06 7.58 -9.08
CA ARG A 95 6.61 8.95 -8.84
C ARG A 95 5.09 8.98 -8.72
N ILE A 96 4.57 9.74 -7.77
CA ILE A 96 3.16 10.08 -7.64
C ILE A 96 3.04 11.61 -7.51
N ASN A 97 2.07 12.20 -8.19
CA ASN A 97 1.85 13.63 -8.17
C ASN A 97 0.61 14.06 -7.37
N ASP A 98 0.28 15.37 -7.34
CA ASP A 98 -0.92 15.88 -6.66
C ASP A 98 -2.23 15.31 -7.22
N ASN A 99 -2.26 14.97 -8.51
CA ASN A 99 -3.44 14.43 -9.20
C ASN A 99 -3.62 12.92 -8.98
N ASP A 100 -2.79 12.32 -8.10
CA ASP A 100 -2.72 10.88 -7.88
C ASP A 100 -2.38 10.05 -9.14
N GLU A 101 -1.72 10.68 -10.12
CA GLU A 101 -1.14 10.03 -11.29
C GLU A 101 0.18 9.38 -10.92
N VAL A 102 0.40 8.15 -11.40
CA VAL A 102 1.57 7.32 -11.08
C VAL A 102 2.44 7.14 -12.31
N GLN A 103 3.76 7.24 -12.13
CA GLN A 103 4.73 6.90 -13.16
C GLN A 103 5.85 6.05 -12.54
N GLN A 104 6.17 4.93 -13.17
CA GLN A 104 7.18 3.98 -12.69
C GLN A 104 8.37 3.85 -13.64
N PHE A 105 9.54 3.66 -13.05
CA PHE A 105 10.80 3.45 -13.75
C PHE A 105 11.47 2.19 -13.21
N LYS A 106 11.71 1.22 -14.10
CA LYS A 106 12.56 0.07 -13.81
C LYS A 106 14.02 0.48 -13.98
N VAL A 107 14.81 0.32 -12.93
CA VAL A 107 16.22 0.68 -12.91
C VAL A 107 17.06 -0.60 -13.00
N VAL A 108 17.80 -0.73 -14.09
CA VAL A 108 18.66 -1.89 -14.39
C VAL A 108 20.11 -1.47 -14.52
N GLY A 109 21.03 -2.40 -14.25
CA GLY A 109 22.46 -2.20 -14.35
C GLY A 109 23.22 -2.67 -13.11
N THR A 110 24.50 -2.39 -13.05
CA THR A 110 25.34 -2.58 -11.86
C THR A 110 24.85 -1.69 -10.71
N LEU A 111 25.27 -1.96 -9.48
CA LEU A 111 24.90 -1.15 -8.32
C LEU A 111 25.22 0.34 -8.52
N ASP A 112 26.43 0.65 -9.01
CA ASP A 112 26.83 2.03 -9.28
C ASP A 112 25.96 2.72 -10.36
N GLU A 113 25.58 1.99 -11.39
CA GLU A 113 24.68 2.48 -12.43
C GLU A 113 23.27 2.71 -11.86
N LYS A 114 22.78 1.80 -10.99
CA LYS A 114 21.51 1.95 -10.32
C LYS A 114 21.49 3.23 -9.46
N TYR A 115 22.55 3.48 -8.65
CA TYR A 115 22.63 4.71 -7.81
C TYR A 115 22.57 5.96 -8.65
N LYS A 116 23.33 6.02 -9.74
CA LYS A 116 23.35 7.17 -10.66
C LYS A 116 21.99 7.39 -11.31
N LYS A 117 21.33 6.33 -11.80
CA LYS A 117 20.00 6.41 -12.43
C LYS A 117 18.92 6.86 -11.43
N ILE A 118 18.92 6.31 -10.20
CA ILE A 118 17.97 6.72 -9.15
C ILE A 118 18.18 8.19 -8.80
N ALA A 119 19.43 8.59 -8.56
CA ALA A 119 19.76 10.00 -8.26
C ALA A 119 19.37 10.93 -9.41
N ASP A 120 19.54 10.51 -10.66
CA ASP A 120 19.16 11.28 -11.85
C ASP A 120 17.64 11.45 -11.94
N ILE A 121 16.86 10.39 -11.68
CA ILE A 121 15.39 10.47 -11.62
C ILE A 121 14.96 11.46 -10.52
N ILE A 122 15.54 11.35 -9.32
CA ILE A 122 15.25 12.24 -8.19
C ILE A 122 15.58 13.69 -8.55
N ASN A 123 16.79 13.93 -9.08
CA ASN A 123 17.29 15.27 -9.41
C ASN A 123 16.54 15.95 -10.57
N LYS A 124 15.96 15.16 -11.48
CA LYS A 124 15.15 15.64 -12.62
C LYS A 124 13.66 15.76 -12.30
N THR A 125 13.22 15.32 -11.13
CA THR A 125 11.82 15.44 -10.72
C THR A 125 11.51 16.86 -10.32
N ASN A 126 10.67 17.52 -11.12
CA ASN A 126 10.21 18.88 -10.83
C ASN A 126 9.33 18.90 -9.58
N ASN A 127 9.39 19.99 -8.81
CA ASN A 127 8.56 20.19 -7.61
C ASN A 127 8.55 19.00 -6.63
N LEU A 128 9.68 18.26 -6.56
CA LEU A 128 9.83 17.15 -5.64
C LEU A 128 9.66 17.63 -4.20
N GLN A 129 8.79 16.96 -3.46
CA GLN A 129 8.57 17.20 -2.04
C GLN A 129 9.47 16.30 -1.20
N TYR A 130 9.30 14.98 -1.34
CA TYR A 130 10.08 13.98 -0.62
C TYR A 130 10.29 12.71 -1.45
N SER A 131 11.39 12.02 -1.16
CA SER A 131 11.71 10.69 -1.70
C SER A 131 11.93 9.72 -0.55
N ASN A 132 11.12 8.69 -0.42
CA ASN A 132 11.33 7.60 0.52
C ASN A 132 12.04 6.45 -0.18
N VAL A 133 13.13 5.97 0.41
CA VAL A 133 13.93 4.87 -0.12
C VAL A 133 13.93 3.73 0.90
N GLU A 134 13.52 2.54 0.48
CA GLU A 134 13.57 1.36 1.33
C GLU A 134 15.01 0.97 1.66
N ILE A 135 15.29 0.75 2.96
CA ILE A 135 16.65 0.45 3.44
C ILE A 135 16.77 -0.93 4.08
N ASN A 136 15.81 -1.81 3.88
CA ASN A 136 15.89 -3.18 4.42
C ASN A 136 17.06 -3.95 3.80
N GLY A 137 17.71 -4.78 4.59
CA GLY A 137 18.86 -5.54 4.14
C GLY A 137 20.06 -4.64 3.76
N LEU A 138 20.46 -4.64 2.52
CA LEU A 138 21.60 -3.86 1.98
C LEU A 138 21.27 -2.39 1.67
N GLY A 139 20.02 -1.95 1.90
CA GLY A 139 19.55 -0.64 1.46
C GLY A 139 20.22 0.56 2.13
N ALA A 140 20.66 0.46 3.40
CA ALA A 140 21.29 1.58 4.10
C ALA A 140 22.64 2.03 3.45
N PRO A 141 23.60 1.14 3.11
CA PRO A 141 24.76 1.51 2.32
C PRO A 141 24.41 2.10 0.97
N MET A 142 23.45 1.50 0.26
CA MET A 142 22.99 1.96 -1.06
C MET A 142 22.41 3.37 -0.98
N LEU A 143 21.58 3.66 0.02
CA LEU A 143 21.03 4.99 0.23
C LEU A 143 22.12 6.04 0.45
N ASN A 144 23.20 5.71 1.17
CA ASN A 144 24.30 6.63 1.36
C ASN A 144 25.01 7.00 0.05
N GLU A 145 25.17 6.04 -0.87
CA GLU A 145 25.72 6.34 -2.20
C GLU A 145 24.77 7.22 -3.02
N ILE A 146 23.47 6.92 -3.03
CA ILE A 146 22.47 7.76 -3.68
C ILE A 146 22.50 9.18 -3.08
N ARG A 147 22.59 9.32 -1.74
CA ARG A 147 22.63 10.60 -1.04
C ARG A 147 23.81 11.49 -1.45
N LYS A 148 24.94 10.90 -1.83
CA LYS A 148 26.09 11.67 -2.36
C LYS A 148 25.78 12.33 -3.70
N LEU A 149 24.91 11.74 -4.52
CA LEU A 149 24.58 12.14 -5.88
C LEU A 149 23.33 13.04 -5.97
N VAL A 150 22.46 13.02 -4.95
CA VAL A 150 21.23 13.81 -4.92
C VAL A 150 21.52 15.25 -4.49
N LYS A 151 20.95 16.22 -5.23
CA LYS A 151 21.12 17.67 -4.97
C LYS A 151 20.43 18.10 -3.68
N GLU A 152 19.16 17.76 -3.49
CA GLU A 152 18.33 18.14 -2.33
C GLU A 152 18.28 17.00 -1.30
N LYS A 153 19.41 16.76 -0.63
CA LYS A 153 19.60 15.63 0.29
C LYS A 153 18.57 15.57 1.42
N HIS A 154 18.04 16.72 1.84
CA HIS A 154 17.04 16.84 2.91
C HIS A 154 15.67 16.27 2.51
N LYS A 155 15.40 16.15 1.22
CA LYS A 155 14.19 15.51 0.68
C LYS A 155 14.31 14.00 0.58
N LEU A 156 15.51 13.42 0.76
CA LEU A 156 15.74 12.00 0.71
C LEU A 156 15.61 11.38 2.10
N GLN A 157 14.62 10.54 2.30
CA GLN A 157 14.28 9.91 3.57
C GLN A 157 14.42 8.39 3.50
N GLU A 158 14.76 7.82 4.65
CA GLU A 158 14.82 6.38 4.84
C GLU A 158 13.43 5.83 5.10
N TRP A 159 13.15 4.68 4.52
CA TRP A 159 11.96 3.90 4.81
C TRP A 159 12.37 2.51 5.27
N VAL A 160 11.93 2.13 6.47
CA VAL A 160 12.14 0.79 7.02
C VAL A 160 10.83 0.02 6.92
N THR A 161 10.86 -1.09 6.20
CA THR A 161 9.71 -1.98 6.08
C THR A 161 9.74 -3.02 7.20
N SER A 162 8.73 -2.99 8.06
CA SER A 162 8.37 -4.02 9.02
C SER A 162 7.03 -4.64 8.61
N ASN A 163 6.64 -5.76 9.21
CA ASN A 163 5.31 -6.34 8.94
C ASN A 163 4.18 -5.34 9.20
N SER A 164 4.26 -4.61 10.28
CA SER A 164 3.25 -3.62 10.66
C SER A 164 3.25 -2.39 9.74
N SER A 165 4.41 -1.86 9.34
CA SER A 165 4.47 -0.75 8.38
C SER A 165 4.04 -1.20 6.98
N LYS A 166 4.34 -2.44 6.59
CA LYS A 166 3.91 -3.05 5.32
C LYS A 166 2.39 -3.15 5.25
N GLU A 167 1.75 -3.63 6.30
CA GLU A 167 0.30 -3.68 6.41
C GLU A 167 -0.32 -2.28 6.26
N GLY A 168 0.21 -1.29 6.97
CA GLY A 168 -0.30 0.08 6.91
C GLY A 168 -0.20 0.71 5.52
N ILE A 169 0.95 0.60 4.82
CA ILE A 169 1.12 1.22 3.50
C ILE A 169 0.27 0.54 2.42
N PHE A 170 0.10 -0.79 2.49
CA PHE A 170 -0.74 -1.51 1.54
C PHE A 170 -2.23 -1.29 1.80
N SER A 171 -2.66 -1.19 3.06
CA SER A 171 -4.03 -0.83 3.40
C SER A 171 -4.39 0.57 2.87
N ASN A 172 -3.49 1.55 3.04
CA ASN A 172 -3.68 2.88 2.47
C ASN A 172 -3.80 2.85 0.94
N LEU A 173 -2.98 2.04 0.27
CA LEU A 173 -3.06 1.88 -1.19
C LEU A 173 -4.36 1.20 -1.61
N ALA A 174 -4.78 0.15 -0.90
CA ALA A 174 -6.03 -0.57 -1.19
C ALA A 174 -7.27 0.32 -1.05
N VAL A 175 -7.32 1.16 -0.01
CA VAL A 175 -8.40 2.16 0.17
C VAL A 175 -8.44 3.14 -1.01
N ARG A 176 -7.29 3.66 -1.46
CA ARG A 176 -7.22 4.57 -2.61
C ARG A 176 -7.66 3.93 -3.91
N ILE A 177 -7.32 2.67 -4.11
CA ILE A 177 -7.76 1.88 -5.26
C ILE A 177 -9.27 1.67 -5.21
N ALA A 178 -9.81 1.23 -4.06
CA ALA A 178 -11.25 1.00 -3.89
C ALA A 178 -12.08 2.28 -4.14
N ASN A 179 -11.57 3.43 -3.68
CA ASN A 179 -12.21 4.73 -3.89
C ASN A 179 -11.93 5.35 -5.27
N LYS A 180 -11.14 4.68 -6.13
CA LYS A 180 -10.74 5.19 -7.47
C LYS A 180 -10.02 6.54 -7.41
N GLU A 181 -9.27 6.77 -6.33
CA GLU A 181 -8.57 8.03 -6.09
C GLU A 181 -7.18 8.07 -6.72
N ILE A 182 -6.65 6.93 -7.20
CA ILE A 182 -5.32 6.80 -7.78
C ILE A 182 -5.42 6.36 -9.26
N LYS A 183 -4.47 6.81 -10.09
CA LYS A 183 -4.49 6.54 -11.52
C LYS A 183 -3.20 5.85 -11.97
N PHE A 184 -3.36 4.75 -12.68
CA PHE A 184 -2.27 3.98 -13.29
C PHE A 184 -2.37 4.08 -14.82
N ASN A 185 -1.23 4.10 -15.51
CA ASN A 185 -1.24 4.13 -16.97
C ASN A 185 -1.66 2.76 -17.52
N ASN A 186 -2.58 2.73 -18.49
CA ASN A 186 -3.03 1.52 -19.18
C ASN A 186 -1.89 0.70 -19.81
N GLU A 187 -0.78 1.35 -20.15
CA GLU A 187 0.40 0.68 -20.74
C GLU A 187 1.25 -0.08 -19.70
N ASP A 188 1.03 0.12 -18.38
CA ASP A 188 1.81 -0.56 -17.34
C ASP A 188 1.26 -1.96 -17.01
N GLY A 189 1.41 -2.87 -17.96
CA GLY A 189 0.98 -4.27 -17.80
C GLY A 189 1.72 -5.03 -16.70
N GLU A 190 2.95 -4.62 -16.35
CA GLU A 190 3.70 -5.25 -15.25
C GLU A 190 3.09 -4.89 -13.89
N LEU A 191 2.74 -3.62 -13.66
CA LEU A 191 2.04 -3.21 -12.45
C LEU A 191 0.66 -3.88 -12.35
N TYR A 192 -0.08 -3.93 -13.47
CA TYR A 192 -1.36 -4.64 -13.54
C TYR A 192 -1.23 -6.10 -13.12
N SER A 193 -0.23 -6.82 -13.65
CA SER A 193 0.04 -8.21 -13.31
C SER A 193 0.41 -8.38 -11.83
N GLN A 194 1.20 -7.47 -11.26
CA GLN A 194 1.58 -7.54 -9.85
C GLN A 194 0.39 -7.34 -8.92
N PHE A 195 -0.53 -6.42 -9.21
CA PHE A 195 -1.77 -6.28 -8.46
C PHE A 195 -2.61 -7.57 -8.49
N GLY A 196 -2.74 -8.20 -9.66
CA GLY A 196 -3.50 -9.44 -9.83
C GLY A 196 -2.90 -10.65 -9.13
N THR A 197 -1.63 -10.58 -8.72
CA THR A 197 -0.93 -11.69 -8.02
C THR A 197 -0.55 -11.34 -6.58
N PHE A 198 -0.95 -10.18 -6.07
CA PHE A 198 -0.69 -9.77 -4.69
C PHE A 198 -1.79 -10.28 -3.76
N ILE A 199 -1.41 -11.05 -2.75
CA ILE A 199 -2.34 -11.77 -1.87
C ILE A 199 -2.11 -11.43 -0.39
N SER A 200 -3.14 -11.68 0.39
CA SER A 200 -3.05 -11.74 1.84
C SER A 200 -3.06 -13.18 2.32
N LYS A 201 -2.18 -13.52 3.26
CA LYS A 201 -2.07 -14.85 3.85
C LYS A 201 -1.88 -14.75 5.35
N TYR A 202 -2.56 -15.59 6.11
CA TYR A 202 -2.31 -15.70 7.55
C TYR A 202 -1.25 -16.75 7.83
N THR A 203 -0.27 -16.40 8.65
CA THR A 203 0.70 -17.37 9.18
C THR A 203 0.01 -18.34 10.14
N LYS A 204 0.68 -19.43 10.48
CA LYS A 204 0.21 -20.36 11.52
C LYS A 204 0.00 -19.70 12.89
N SER A 205 0.69 -18.59 13.14
CA SER A 205 0.55 -17.80 14.38
C SER A 205 -0.54 -16.72 14.28
N GLY A 206 -1.34 -16.69 13.21
CA GLY A 206 -2.44 -15.74 13.01
C GLY A 206 -2.01 -14.34 12.54
N ARG A 207 -0.74 -14.14 12.14
CA ARG A 207 -0.27 -12.84 11.62
C ARG A 207 -0.59 -12.71 10.14
N LEU A 208 -1.11 -11.55 9.74
CA LEU A 208 -1.31 -11.20 8.35
C LEU A 208 0.05 -11.00 7.64
N GLN A 209 0.20 -11.61 6.49
CA GLN A 209 1.30 -11.39 5.56
C GLN A 209 0.73 -10.91 4.23
N LEU A 210 1.29 -9.83 3.71
CA LEU A 210 0.96 -9.24 2.42
C LEU A 210 2.15 -9.43 1.49
N MET A 211 1.96 -10.14 0.38
CA MET A 211 3.05 -10.54 -0.51
C MET A 211 2.53 -10.95 -1.89
N ALA A 212 3.41 -10.99 -2.86
CA ALA A 212 3.11 -11.64 -4.13
C ALA A 212 2.92 -13.16 -3.95
N MET A 213 2.15 -13.79 -4.83
CA MET A 213 2.08 -15.25 -4.95
C MET A 213 3.47 -15.84 -5.19
N ASP A 214 3.66 -17.10 -4.82
CA ASP A 214 4.94 -17.81 -4.98
C ASP A 214 5.44 -17.71 -6.44
N GLY A 215 6.70 -17.29 -6.62
CA GLY A 215 7.32 -17.08 -7.91
C GLY A 215 6.87 -15.82 -8.66
N LYS A 216 6.10 -14.95 -8.04
CA LYS A 216 5.70 -13.63 -8.55
C LYS A 216 6.44 -12.52 -7.82
N LYS A 217 6.40 -11.31 -8.39
CA LYS A 217 7.06 -10.11 -7.87
C LYS A 217 6.05 -9.12 -7.33
N ASP A 218 6.48 -8.29 -6.36
CA ASP A 218 5.71 -7.18 -5.81
C ASP A 218 6.49 -5.84 -5.78
N ASP A 219 7.65 -5.78 -6.41
CA ASP A 219 8.55 -4.61 -6.40
C ASP A 219 7.87 -3.31 -6.84
N ARG A 220 6.99 -3.38 -7.87
CA ARG A 220 6.25 -2.21 -8.36
C ARG A 220 5.17 -1.77 -7.38
N VAL A 221 4.47 -2.72 -6.79
CA VAL A 221 3.43 -2.46 -5.78
C VAL A 221 4.08 -1.90 -4.50
N MET A 222 5.23 -2.44 -4.10
CA MET A 222 6.00 -1.96 -2.96
C MET A 222 6.48 -0.53 -3.17
N SER A 223 7.17 -0.25 -4.27
CA SER A 223 7.65 1.09 -4.61
C SER A 223 6.53 2.12 -4.67
N LEU A 224 5.35 1.73 -5.20
CA LEU A 224 4.14 2.56 -5.24
C LEU A 224 3.60 2.85 -3.84
N ALA A 225 3.49 1.84 -2.99
CA ALA A 225 3.01 2.02 -1.62
C ALA A 225 3.93 2.94 -0.81
N ILE A 226 5.25 2.84 -1.01
CA ILE A 226 6.25 3.74 -0.40
C ILE A 226 6.08 5.18 -0.92
N ALA A 227 5.84 5.39 -2.23
CA ALA A 227 5.60 6.71 -2.80
C ALA A 227 4.33 7.35 -2.25
N LEU A 228 3.25 6.58 -2.16
CA LEU A 228 1.98 7.03 -1.57
C LEU A 228 2.17 7.40 -0.10
N GLN A 229 2.93 6.62 0.66
CA GLN A 229 3.23 6.94 2.06
C GLN A 229 4.02 8.25 2.19
N ALA A 230 4.99 8.52 1.29
CA ALA A 230 5.70 9.79 1.26
C ALA A 230 4.72 10.95 1.03
N LYS A 231 3.75 10.80 0.13
CA LYS A 231 2.71 11.79 -0.14
C LYS A 231 1.79 12.01 1.06
N LEU A 232 1.31 10.94 1.70
CA LEU A 232 0.38 11.03 2.83
C LEU A 232 1.03 11.67 4.06
N LYS A 233 2.25 11.26 4.41
CA LYS A 233 2.98 11.78 5.58
C LYS A 233 3.21 13.29 5.51
N HIS A 234 3.40 13.84 4.32
CA HIS A 234 3.72 15.25 4.12
C HIS A 234 2.52 16.11 3.69
N ARG A 235 1.36 15.50 3.41
CA ARG A 235 0.11 16.22 3.18
C ARG A 235 -0.52 16.74 4.48
N THR A 236 -0.21 16.12 5.61
CA THR A 236 -0.80 16.41 6.94
C THR A 236 -0.27 17.69 7.60
N PHE A 237 0.64 18.45 6.99
CA PHE A 237 1.13 19.71 7.53
C PHE A 237 0.27 20.95 7.19
N ASN A 238 -0.85 20.81 6.49
CA ASN A 238 -1.84 21.91 6.42
C ASN A 238 -2.72 21.87 7.68
N LYS A 239 -2.65 22.91 8.50
CA LYS A 239 -3.35 23.05 9.80
C LYS A 239 -4.86 22.84 9.74
N ASP A 240 -5.47 22.94 8.57
CA ASP A 240 -6.91 22.82 8.38
C ASP A 240 -7.44 21.38 8.37
N ASN A 241 -6.54 20.37 8.27
CA ASN A 241 -6.90 18.94 8.31
C ASN A 241 -6.70 18.28 9.69
N PHE A 242 -6.26 19.03 10.70
CA PHE A 242 -6.01 18.49 12.05
C PHE A 242 -7.28 18.12 12.82
N ALA A 243 -8.44 18.59 12.38
CA ALA A 243 -9.71 18.32 13.05
C ALA A 243 -10.23 16.88 12.81
N PHE A 244 -9.83 16.23 11.70
CA PHE A 244 -10.36 14.90 11.35
C PHE A 244 -9.64 13.72 12.01
N ILE A 245 -8.35 13.86 12.34
CA ILE A 245 -7.53 12.72 12.86
C ILE A 245 -7.70 12.53 14.37
N ASN A 246 -8.06 13.57 15.11
CA ASN A 246 -8.22 13.47 16.57
C ASN A 246 -9.56 12.87 17.03
N ASN A 247 -10.55 12.74 16.15
CA ASN A 247 -11.86 12.15 16.48
C ASN A 247 -11.99 10.66 16.16
N SER A 248 -11.03 10.04 15.47
CA SER A 248 -11.11 8.62 15.10
C SER A 248 -10.36 7.65 16.02
N LEU A 249 -9.76 8.14 17.10
CA LEU A 249 -9.30 7.28 18.19
C LEU A 249 -10.47 7.02 19.16
N ILE A 250 -11.39 6.16 18.75
CA ILE A 250 -12.32 5.53 19.69
C ILE A 250 -11.46 4.68 20.64
N LYS A 251 -11.25 5.18 21.85
CA LYS A 251 -10.73 4.39 22.95
C LYS A 251 -11.76 3.33 23.28
N PHE A 252 -11.52 2.10 22.88
CA PHE A 252 -12.19 0.96 23.45
C PHE A 252 -11.68 0.80 24.88
N ASP A 253 -12.43 1.30 25.84
CA ASP A 253 -12.25 1.00 27.27
C ASP A 253 -12.92 -0.36 27.49
N LEU A 254 -12.11 -1.42 27.50
CA LEU A 254 -12.55 -2.75 27.90
C LEU A 254 -12.67 -2.75 29.44
N ARG A 255 -13.89 -2.65 29.91
CA ARG A 255 -14.27 -3.08 31.27
C ARG A 255 -14.80 -4.50 31.25
#